data_63c637ae3dab7218188986214db72fd7
#
_entry.id   63c637ae3dab7218188986214db72fd7
#
_cell.length_a   1.000
_cell.length_b   1.000
_cell.length_c   1.000
_cell.angle_alpha   90.00
_cell.angle_beta   90.00
_cell.angle_gamma   90.00
#
_symmetry.space_group_name_H-M   'P 1'
#
loop_
_entity.id
_entity.type
_entity.pdbx_description
1 polymer ?
#
loop_
_entity_poly.entity_id
_entity_poly.type
_entity_poly.pdbx_seq_one_letter_code
_entity_poly.pdbx_strand_id
1 'polypeptide(L)'
;MSKRNPPAPLERFYDEDNEYEICIDEAGRGCLFGRVYIAAVILPKSHDDFDGKDIKDSKKFSSKKKLNAVAEYVKEHARAWYVTSLDEKEIDQINILKAVMNGMHTCIREIAQKMNPDTENYLEKCFALIDGNYFTPVRWFNKTSETIQELPFQTIEQGDGKYMGIAAASILAKTGRDN
;
A
#
# COMPACT_ATOMS: atom_id res chain seq x y z
N MET A 1 20.68 15.34 -28.76
CA MET A 1 19.76 14.39 -28.09
C MET A 1 20.18 14.28 -26.63
N SER A 2 19.44 14.87 -25.72
CA SER A 2 19.71 14.76 -24.29
C SER A 2 19.47 13.33 -23.85
N LYS A 3 20.51 12.62 -23.40
CA LYS A 3 20.38 11.30 -22.75
C LYS A 3 19.60 11.54 -21.46
N ARG A 4 18.33 11.10 -21.41
CA ARG A 4 17.58 11.05 -20.15
C ARG A 4 18.34 10.13 -19.21
N ASN A 5 18.77 10.65 -18.08
CA ASN A 5 19.36 9.82 -17.04
C ASN A 5 18.37 8.70 -16.67
N PRO A 6 18.85 7.48 -16.40
CA PRO A 6 18.00 6.41 -15.94
C PRO A 6 17.27 6.87 -14.65
N PRO A 7 16.02 6.43 -14.45
CA PRO A 7 15.29 6.78 -13.23
C PRO A 7 16.07 6.28 -12.01
N ALA A 8 16.04 7.06 -10.93
CA ALA A 8 16.63 6.66 -9.65
C ALA A 8 16.03 5.32 -9.19
N PRO A 9 16.82 4.44 -8.56
CA PRO A 9 16.30 3.20 -7.98
C PRO A 9 15.26 3.51 -6.89
N LEU A 10 14.28 2.60 -6.72
CA LEU A 10 13.29 2.73 -5.66
C LEU A 10 13.94 2.57 -4.29
N GLU A 11 13.60 3.47 -3.36
CA GLU A 11 13.94 3.32 -1.95
C GLU A 11 13.17 2.14 -1.35
N ARG A 12 13.83 1.31 -0.57
CA ARG A 12 13.23 0.13 0.01
C ARG A 12 12.30 0.47 1.16
N PHE A 13 12.71 1.40 2.03
CA PHE A 13 11.94 1.90 3.16
C PHE A 13 12.00 3.42 3.21
N TYR A 14 10.97 4.01 3.80
CA TYR A 14 10.96 5.43 4.17
C TYR A 14 11.89 5.68 5.37
N ASP A 15 11.78 4.81 6.38
CA ASP A 15 12.64 4.79 7.55
C ASP A 15 12.91 3.32 7.94
N GLU A 16 14.17 2.92 7.94
CA GLU A 16 14.57 1.55 8.28
C GLU A 16 14.28 1.19 9.74
N ASP A 17 14.14 2.19 10.61
CA ASP A 17 13.80 1.99 12.03
C ASP A 17 12.33 1.68 12.26
N ASN A 18 11.44 1.93 11.29
CA ASN A 18 10.05 1.50 11.36
C ASN A 18 9.98 -0.04 11.42
N GLU A 19 9.32 -0.59 12.44
CA GLU A 19 9.19 -2.05 12.55
C GLU A 19 8.31 -2.62 11.45
N TYR A 20 7.12 -2.03 11.25
CA TYR A 20 6.18 -2.38 10.19
C TYR A 20 5.80 -1.15 9.38
N GLU A 21 6.36 -1.02 8.20
CA GLU A 21 6.01 0.04 7.26
C GLU A 21 4.96 -0.48 6.28
N ILE A 22 3.72 -0.02 6.48
CA ILE A 22 2.56 -0.40 5.67
C ILE A 22 2.47 0.55 4.49
N CYS A 23 2.82 0.08 3.31
CA CYS A 23 2.79 0.86 2.08
C CYS A 23 1.46 0.65 1.34
N ILE A 24 0.81 1.74 0.92
CA ILE A 24 -0.57 1.70 0.39
C ILE A 24 -0.67 2.50 -0.90
N ASP A 25 -1.41 1.91 -1.86
CA ASP A 25 -1.80 2.56 -3.11
C ASP A 25 -3.19 2.08 -3.56
N GLU A 26 -3.81 2.83 -4.49
CA GLU A 26 -5.08 2.48 -5.09
C GLU A 26 -5.02 2.43 -6.62
N ALA A 27 -5.97 1.71 -7.22
CA ALA A 27 -6.19 1.66 -8.67
C ALA A 27 -7.68 1.76 -9.01
N GLY A 28 -7.99 2.50 -10.07
CA GLY A 28 -9.36 2.66 -10.56
C GLY A 28 -10.05 3.97 -10.19
N ARG A 29 -9.44 4.84 -9.40
CA ARG A 29 -10.05 6.11 -8.94
C ARG A 29 -10.47 7.06 -10.07
N GLY A 30 -9.81 7.01 -11.22
CA GLY A 30 -10.12 7.82 -12.40
C GLY A 30 -11.12 7.21 -13.37
N CYS A 31 -11.63 6.02 -13.13
CA CYS A 31 -12.63 5.37 -13.99
C CYS A 31 -14.02 5.88 -13.64
N LEU A 32 -14.78 6.29 -14.68
CA LEU A 32 -16.18 6.74 -14.54
C LEU A 32 -17.12 5.60 -14.10
N PHE A 33 -16.74 4.35 -14.38
CA PHE A 33 -17.47 3.14 -14.01
C PHE A 33 -16.49 2.06 -13.59
N GLY A 34 -16.78 1.39 -12.48
CA GLY A 34 -16.00 0.26 -12.00
C GLY A 34 -15.52 0.39 -10.55
N ARG A 35 -14.96 -0.71 -10.07
CA ARG A 35 -14.46 -0.81 -8.69
C ARG A 35 -13.14 -0.07 -8.52
N VAL A 36 -12.96 0.52 -7.36
CA VAL A 36 -11.65 0.99 -6.89
C VAL A 36 -11.02 -0.12 -6.06
N TYR A 37 -9.78 -0.45 -6.37
CA TYR A 37 -8.99 -1.43 -5.63
C TYR A 37 -7.93 -0.71 -4.82
N ILE A 38 -7.78 -1.13 -3.56
CA ILE A 38 -6.80 -0.60 -2.63
C ILE A 38 -5.97 -1.75 -2.12
N ALA A 39 -4.66 -1.59 -2.13
CA ALA A 39 -3.74 -2.59 -1.65
C ALA A 39 -2.77 -2.03 -0.60
N ALA A 40 -2.41 -2.87 0.36
CA ALA A 40 -1.39 -2.61 1.34
C ALA A 40 -0.35 -3.72 1.33
N VAL A 41 0.92 -3.36 1.50
CA VAL A 41 2.06 -4.29 1.51
C VAL A 41 3.03 -3.90 2.62
N ILE A 42 3.54 -4.90 3.34
CA ILE A 42 4.71 -4.79 4.21
C ILE A 42 5.84 -5.60 3.60
N LEU A 43 6.95 -4.95 3.30
CA LEU A 43 8.15 -5.63 2.79
C LEU A 43 8.95 -6.28 3.92
N PRO A 44 9.61 -7.43 3.67
CA PRO A 44 10.58 -7.98 4.59
C PRO A 44 11.77 -7.03 4.78
N LYS A 45 12.38 -7.03 5.95
CA LYS A 45 13.61 -6.27 6.22
C LYS A 45 14.82 -6.86 5.51
N SER A 46 14.88 -8.19 5.38
CA SER A 46 15.96 -8.89 4.71
C SER A 46 15.85 -8.77 3.19
N HIS A 47 16.96 -8.46 2.52
CA HIS A 47 17.09 -8.50 1.08
C HIS A 47 17.03 -9.92 0.50
N ASP A 48 17.44 -10.93 1.28
CA ASP A 48 17.42 -12.33 0.85
C ASP A 48 15.99 -12.85 0.74
N ASP A 49 15.07 -12.33 1.57
CA ASP A 49 13.66 -12.72 1.54
C ASP A 49 12.88 -12.00 0.41
N PHE A 50 13.35 -10.83 -0.02
CA PHE A 50 12.69 -10.01 -1.04
C PHE A 50 13.71 -9.13 -1.78
N ASP A 51 14.18 -9.56 -2.95
CA ASP A 51 15.18 -8.81 -3.71
C ASP A 51 14.61 -7.57 -4.44
N GLY A 52 13.34 -7.61 -4.81
CA GLY A 52 12.58 -6.48 -5.36
C GLY A 52 13.06 -5.98 -6.73
N LYS A 53 13.98 -6.68 -7.38
CA LYS A 53 14.61 -6.22 -8.65
C LYS A 53 13.62 -5.95 -9.78
N ASP A 54 12.51 -6.67 -9.83
CA ASP A 54 11.46 -6.54 -10.83
C ASP A 54 10.34 -5.58 -10.42
N ILE A 55 10.40 -5.04 -9.19
CA ILE A 55 9.43 -4.06 -8.69
C ILE A 55 9.71 -2.69 -9.32
N LYS A 56 8.70 -2.14 -9.94
CA LYS A 56 8.72 -0.80 -10.54
C LYS A 56 7.32 -0.23 -10.65
N ASP A 57 7.21 1.03 -10.99
CA ASP A 57 5.95 1.68 -11.32
C ASP A 57 5.10 0.79 -12.24
N SER A 58 3.87 0.49 -11.81
CA SER A 58 2.97 -0.43 -12.51
C SER A 58 2.64 -0.02 -13.94
N LYS A 59 2.79 1.26 -14.28
CA LYS A 59 2.59 1.82 -15.62
C LYS A 59 3.73 1.48 -16.60
N LYS A 60 4.88 1.04 -16.07
CA LYS A 60 6.09 0.72 -16.86
C LYS A 60 6.19 -0.75 -17.30
N PHE A 61 5.18 -1.57 -16.98
CA PHE A 61 5.16 -2.96 -17.44
C PHE A 61 4.74 -3.05 -18.89
N SER A 62 5.50 -3.81 -19.67
CA SER A 62 5.30 -3.97 -21.13
C SER A 62 4.17 -4.96 -21.47
N SER A 63 3.70 -5.77 -20.50
CA SER A 63 2.61 -6.71 -20.71
C SER A 63 1.89 -7.05 -19.39
N LYS A 64 0.60 -7.39 -19.50
CA LYS A 64 -0.21 -7.89 -18.38
C LYS A 64 0.40 -9.15 -17.76
N LYS A 65 0.98 -10.05 -18.59
CA LYS A 65 1.62 -11.27 -18.10
C LYS A 65 2.79 -10.98 -17.16
N LYS A 66 3.64 -10.00 -17.49
CA LYS A 66 4.77 -9.60 -16.63
C LYS A 66 4.27 -8.95 -15.34
N LEU A 67 3.27 -8.08 -15.43
CA LEU A 67 2.66 -7.45 -14.26
C LEU A 67 2.09 -8.50 -13.30
N ASN A 68 1.34 -9.47 -13.80
CA ASN A 68 0.77 -10.54 -13.00
C ASN A 68 1.86 -11.43 -12.36
N ALA A 69 2.93 -11.75 -13.08
CA ALA A 69 4.05 -12.51 -12.52
C ALA A 69 4.71 -11.80 -11.34
N VAL A 70 4.89 -10.49 -11.43
CA VAL A 70 5.45 -9.68 -10.33
C VAL A 70 4.44 -9.56 -9.18
N ALA A 71 3.13 -9.46 -9.47
CA ALA A 71 2.11 -9.47 -8.42
C ALA A 71 2.12 -10.79 -7.61
N GLU A 72 2.26 -11.94 -8.27
CA GLU A 72 2.38 -13.22 -7.57
C GLU A 72 3.67 -13.29 -6.75
N TYR A 73 4.80 -12.81 -7.29
CA TYR A 73 6.04 -12.69 -6.53
C TYR A 73 5.85 -11.85 -5.25
N VAL A 74 5.17 -10.71 -5.33
CA VAL A 74 4.87 -9.88 -4.15
C VAL A 74 4.04 -10.65 -3.13
N LYS A 75 3.00 -11.37 -3.57
CA LYS A 75 2.14 -12.16 -2.66
C LYS A 75 2.88 -13.28 -1.96
N GLU A 76 3.83 -13.91 -2.63
CA GLU A 76 4.63 -15.01 -2.09
C GLU A 76 5.72 -14.55 -1.13
N HIS A 77 6.34 -13.39 -1.37
CA HIS A 77 7.56 -12.96 -0.69
C HIS A 77 7.39 -11.73 0.21
N ALA A 78 6.31 -10.96 0.07
CA ALA A 78 6.03 -9.89 1.02
C ALA A 78 5.79 -10.45 2.42
N ARG A 79 6.17 -9.70 3.46
CA ARG A 79 5.91 -10.08 4.84
C ARG A 79 4.43 -10.19 5.15
N ALA A 80 3.65 -9.26 4.60
CA ALA A 80 2.18 -9.30 4.59
C ALA A 80 1.65 -8.45 3.45
N TRP A 81 0.45 -8.77 3.01
CA TRP A 81 -0.29 -7.97 2.04
C TRP A 81 -1.80 -8.11 2.25
N TYR A 82 -2.53 -7.12 1.81
CA TYR A 82 -4.00 -7.12 1.80
C TYR A 82 -4.52 -6.30 0.63
N VAL A 83 -5.58 -6.78 0.00
CA VAL A 83 -6.26 -6.07 -1.09
C VAL A 83 -7.75 -6.04 -0.81
N THR A 84 -8.37 -4.88 -0.96
CA THR A 84 -9.81 -4.71 -0.92
C THR A 84 -10.31 -3.98 -2.15
N SER A 85 -11.60 -4.07 -2.42
CA SER A 85 -12.25 -3.31 -3.49
C SER A 85 -13.52 -2.64 -2.97
N LEU A 86 -13.80 -1.47 -3.52
CA LEU A 86 -15.00 -0.69 -3.27
C LEU A 86 -15.85 -0.72 -4.52
N ASP A 87 -17.13 -1.02 -4.39
CA ASP A 87 -18.06 -1.00 -5.51
C ASP A 87 -18.66 0.41 -5.73
N GLU A 88 -19.37 0.57 -6.85
CA GLU A 88 -19.99 1.84 -7.23
C GLU A 88 -21.02 2.31 -6.17
N LYS A 89 -21.73 1.39 -5.55
CA LYS A 89 -22.76 1.73 -4.54
C LYS A 89 -22.13 2.30 -3.27
N GLU A 90 -21.02 1.73 -2.85
CA GLU A 90 -20.26 2.25 -1.69
C GLU A 90 -19.72 3.65 -1.98
N ILE A 91 -19.20 3.87 -3.21
CA ILE A 91 -18.68 5.17 -3.65
C ILE A 91 -19.78 6.23 -3.70
N ASP A 92 -20.94 5.88 -4.27
CA ASP A 92 -22.09 6.82 -4.42
C ASP A 92 -22.69 7.23 -3.08
N GLN A 93 -22.64 6.36 -2.08
CA GLN A 93 -23.21 6.65 -0.75
C GLN A 93 -22.41 7.70 0.03
N ILE A 94 -21.08 7.69 -0.08
CA ILE A 94 -20.23 8.50 0.80
C ILE A 94 -19.22 9.38 0.06
N ASN A 95 -19.20 9.39 -1.25
CA ASN A 95 -18.24 9.94 -2.21
C ASN A 95 -16.91 9.18 -2.31
N ILE A 96 -16.24 9.34 -3.45
CA ILE A 96 -15.00 8.61 -3.79
C ILE A 96 -13.86 8.85 -2.79
N LEU A 97 -13.68 10.08 -2.29
CA LEU A 97 -12.59 10.40 -1.37
C LEU A 97 -12.75 9.68 -0.05
N LYS A 98 -13.95 9.74 0.55
CA LYS A 98 -14.25 9.03 1.81
C LYS A 98 -14.20 7.52 1.63
N ALA A 99 -14.72 7.00 0.51
CA ALA A 99 -14.68 5.58 0.21
C ALA A 99 -13.24 5.06 0.14
N VAL A 100 -12.35 5.76 -0.58
CA VAL A 100 -10.93 5.42 -0.66
C VAL A 100 -10.26 5.48 0.72
N MET A 101 -10.53 6.52 1.52
CA MET A 101 -10.00 6.62 2.89
C MET A 101 -10.44 5.43 3.75
N ASN A 102 -11.72 5.08 3.72
CA ASN A 102 -12.24 3.92 4.46
C ASN A 102 -11.57 2.61 4.01
N GLY A 103 -11.39 2.43 2.72
CA GLY A 103 -10.69 1.27 2.17
C GLY A 103 -9.22 1.21 2.60
N MET A 104 -8.51 2.34 2.62
CA MET A 104 -7.13 2.43 3.13
C MET A 104 -7.07 2.09 4.62
N HIS A 105 -8.00 2.62 5.43
CA HIS A 105 -8.11 2.27 6.86
C HIS A 105 -8.37 0.79 7.08
N THR A 106 -9.24 0.17 6.26
CA THR A 106 -9.48 -1.26 6.29
C THR A 106 -8.21 -2.04 5.99
N CYS A 107 -7.49 -1.70 4.91
CA CYS A 107 -6.23 -2.35 4.57
C CYS A 107 -5.20 -2.26 5.70
N ILE A 108 -5.05 -1.08 6.32
CA ILE A 108 -4.12 -0.86 7.44
C ILE A 108 -4.48 -1.78 8.62
N ARG A 109 -5.76 -1.81 9.03
CA ARG A 109 -6.20 -2.61 10.17
C ARG A 109 -6.02 -4.10 9.93
N GLU A 110 -6.42 -4.57 8.76
CA GLU A 110 -6.32 -5.99 8.39
C GLU A 110 -4.86 -6.46 8.34
N ILE A 111 -3.97 -5.68 7.73
CA ILE A 111 -2.56 -6.07 7.61
C ILE A 111 -1.83 -5.95 8.96
N ALA A 112 -2.12 -4.92 9.75
CA ALA A 112 -1.54 -4.75 11.08
C ALA A 112 -1.97 -5.86 12.03
N GLN A 113 -3.22 -6.30 11.97
CA GLN A 113 -3.72 -7.42 12.78
C GLN A 113 -3.08 -8.75 12.39
N LYS A 114 -2.79 -8.98 11.10
CA LYS A 114 -2.01 -10.14 10.66
C LYS A 114 -0.60 -10.16 11.28
N MET A 115 0.02 -8.98 11.44
CA MET A 115 1.35 -8.86 12.02
C MET A 115 1.38 -9.01 13.54
N ASN A 116 0.32 -8.58 14.21
CA ASN A 116 0.20 -8.54 15.68
C ASN A 116 -1.14 -9.15 16.14
N PRO A 117 -1.39 -10.46 15.90
CA PRO A 117 -2.71 -11.06 16.13
C PRO A 117 -3.10 -11.15 17.60
N ASP A 118 -2.13 -11.22 18.50
CA ASP A 118 -2.32 -11.50 19.92
C ASP A 118 -2.39 -10.23 20.80
N THR A 119 -2.48 -9.05 20.19
CA THR A 119 -2.54 -7.78 20.92
C THR A 119 -3.72 -6.92 20.47
N GLU A 120 -4.40 -6.31 21.43
CA GLU A 120 -5.42 -5.29 21.14
C GLU A 120 -4.81 -3.99 20.61
N ASN A 121 -3.52 -3.74 20.87
CA ASN A 121 -2.75 -2.60 20.39
C ASN A 121 -1.98 -2.92 19.10
N TYR A 122 -2.59 -3.68 18.20
CA TYR A 122 -1.93 -4.20 16.98
C TYR A 122 -1.38 -3.13 16.02
N LEU A 123 -1.78 -1.87 16.17
CA LEU A 123 -1.27 -0.73 15.39
C LEU A 123 -0.02 -0.08 15.98
N GLU A 124 0.36 -0.40 17.22
CA GLU A 124 1.39 0.34 17.98
C GLU A 124 2.77 0.37 17.30
N LYS A 125 3.12 -0.69 16.56
CA LYS A 125 4.42 -0.81 15.88
C LYS A 125 4.36 -0.51 14.38
N CYS A 126 3.27 0.08 13.93
CA CYS A 126 3.03 0.33 12.52
C CYS A 126 3.27 1.80 12.16
N PHE A 127 3.71 1.99 10.92
CA PHE A 127 3.81 3.28 10.24
C PHE A 127 3.17 3.13 8.86
N ALA A 128 2.35 4.09 8.43
CA ALA A 128 1.71 4.04 7.11
C ALA A 128 2.42 4.96 6.11
N LEU A 129 2.79 4.42 4.95
CA LEU A 129 3.35 5.14 3.83
C LEU A 129 2.34 5.12 2.68
N ILE A 130 1.77 6.28 2.36
CA ILE A 130 0.60 6.43 1.50
C ILE A 130 0.98 7.06 0.18
N ASP A 131 0.60 6.46 -0.96
CA ASP A 131 0.68 7.15 -2.24
C ASP A 131 -0.30 8.32 -2.29
N GLY A 132 0.16 9.48 -2.79
CA GLY A 132 -0.65 10.68 -2.94
C GLY A 132 -0.28 11.80 -1.98
N ASN A 133 -1.21 12.76 -1.82
CA ASN A 133 -1.00 13.98 -1.05
C ASN A 133 -2.05 14.21 0.06
N TYR A 134 -2.96 13.27 0.26
CA TYR A 134 -4.01 13.36 1.26
C TYR A 134 -4.28 12.02 1.93
N PHE A 135 -4.35 12.03 3.24
CA PHE A 135 -4.71 10.88 4.05
C PHE A 135 -5.35 11.34 5.37
N THR A 136 -6.46 10.70 5.75
CA THR A 136 -7.07 10.89 7.05
C THR A 136 -6.46 9.89 8.02
N PRO A 137 -5.86 10.34 9.15
CA PRO A 137 -5.19 9.45 10.09
C PRO A 137 -6.08 8.35 10.64
N VAL A 138 -5.50 7.15 10.82
CA VAL A 138 -6.13 6.06 11.58
C VAL A 138 -5.93 6.33 13.07
N ARG A 139 -7.01 6.29 13.84
CA ARG A 139 -7.00 6.45 15.30
C ARG A 139 -7.50 5.18 15.97
N TRP A 140 -6.93 4.87 17.13
CA TRP A 140 -7.39 3.77 17.96
C TRP A 140 -7.26 4.11 19.45
N PHE A 141 -8.06 3.43 20.27
CA PHE A 141 -7.90 3.49 21.71
C PHE A 141 -6.85 2.50 22.17
N ASN A 142 -5.76 3.00 22.72
CA ASN A 142 -4.72 2.15 23.30
C ASN A 142 -5.12 1.79 24.73
N LYS A 143 -5.41 0.51 24.97
CA LYS A 143 -5.90 0.03 26.27
C LYS A 143 -4.82 0.04 27.36
N THR A 144 -3.54 0.00 26.99
CA THR A 144 -2.44 0.04 27.95
C THR A 144 -2.23 1.44 28.51
N SER A 145 -2.22 2.45 27.65
CA SER A 145 -2.07 3.87 28.03
C SER A 145 -3.40 4.56 28.35
N GLU A 146 -4.54 3.91 28.08
CA GLU A 146 -5.90 4.45 28.20
C GLU A 146 -6.10 5.78 27.44
N THR A 147 -5.45 5.91 26.28
CA THR A 147 -5.48 7.11 25.45
C THR A 147 -5.87 6.79 24.00
N ILE A 148 -6.45 7.78 23.30
CA ILE A 148 -6.62 7.72 21.85
C ILE A 148 -5.26 8.05 21.22
N GLN A 149 -4.77 7.14 20.40
CA GLN A 149 -3.53 7.31 19.64
C GLN A 149 -3.82 7.43 18.15
N GLU A 150 -2.89 8.03 17.43
CA GLU A 150 -2.95 8.22 15.99
C GLU A 150 -1.79 7.47 15.34
N LEU A 151 -2.08 6.69 14.29
CA LEU A 151 -1.07 6.00 13.52
C LEU A 151 -0.17 7.01 12.81
N PRO A 152 1.16 6.99 13.04
CA PRO A 152 2.07 7.81 12.29
C PRO A 152 2.05 7.43 10.81
N PHE A 153 2.08 8.44 9.94
CA PHE A 153 2.04 8.25 8.50
C PHE A 153 2.80 9.32 7.74
N GLN A 154 3.10 9.04 6.49
CA GLN A 154 3.61 9.99 5.52
C GLN A 154 2.92 9.79 4.17
N THR A 155 2.48 10.86 3.54
CA THR A 155 2.01 10.86 2.16
C THR A 155 3.16 11.16 1.21
N ILE A 156 3.24 10.43 0.10
CA ILE A 156 4.28 10.57 -0.92
C ILE A 156 3.62 10.70 -2.29
N GLU A 157 3.71 11.88 -2.90
CA GLU A 157 3.25 12.09 -4.26
C GLU A 157 4.08 11.26 -5.24
N GLN A 158 3.41 10.51 -6.12
CA GLN A 158 4.04 9.58 -7.06
C GLN A 158 4.93 8.56 -6.34
N GLY A 159 4.46 8.05 -5.21
CA GLY A 159 5.22 7.15 -4.34
C GLY A 159 5.58 5.83 -5.00
N ASP A 160 4.77 5.34 -5.95
CA ASP A 160 5.03 4.15 -6.78
C ASP A 160 6.30 4.27 -7.65
N GLY A 161 6.76 5.48 -7.90
CA GLY A 161 8.02 5.77 -8.56
C GLY A 161 9.20 6.06 -7.62
N LYS A 162 8.98 6.07 -6.30
CA LYS A 162 9.97 6.45 -5.28
C LYS A 162 10.26 5.35 -4.27
N TYR A 163 9.21 4.63 -3.82
CA TYR A 163 9.31 3.61 -2.77
C TYR A 163 8.85 2.24 -3.28
N MET A 164 9.67 1.24 -3.01
CA MET A 164 9.44 -0.14 -3.44
C MET A 164 8.14 -0.72 -2.86
N GLY A 165 7.83 -0.45 -1.59
CA GLY A 165 6.61 -0.92 -0.96
C GLY A 165 5.35 -0.32 -1.57
N ILE A 166 5.37 0.99 -1.92
CA ILE A 166 4.24 1.64 -2.63
C ILE A 166 4.11 1.06 -4.05
N ALA A 167 5.21 0.86 -4.76
CA ALA A 167 5.18 0.24 -6.09
C ALA A 167 4.59 -1.19 -6.04
N ALA A 168 4.95 -1.98 -5.03
CA ALA A 168 4.37 -3.30 -4.80
C ALA A 168 2.86 -3.23 -4.53
N ALA A 169 2.40 -2.31 -3.69
CA ALA A 169 0.98 -2.07 -3.44
C ALA A 169 0.23 -1.65 -4.73
N SER A 170 0.81 -0.74 -5.51
CA SER A 170 0.28 -0.33 -6.82
C SER A 170 0.09 -1.51 -7.78
N ILE A 171 1.07 -2.40 -7.84
CA ILE A 171 1.00 -3.62 -8.66
C ILE A 171 -0.16 -4.52 -8.21
N LEU A 172 -0.33 -4.74 -6.91
CA LEU A 172 -1.43 -5.55 -6.39
C LEU A 172 -2.81 -4.91 -6.63
N ALA A 173 -2.95 -3.61 -6.41
CA ALA A 173 -4.20 -2.90 -6.68
C ALA A 173 -4.59 -2.97 -8.15
N LYS A 174 -3.63 -2.76 -9.06
CA LYS A 174 -3.85 -2.79 -10.50
C LYS A 174 -4.20 -4.19 -11.00
N THR A 175 -3.50 -5.22 -10.55
CA THR A 175 -3.81 -6.60 -10.94
C THR A 175 -5.15 -7.07 -10.39
N GLY A 176 -5.54 -6.65 -9.19
CA GLY A 176 -6.87 -6.88 -8.64
C GLY A 176 -7.98 -6.28 -9.52
N ARG A 177 -7.77 -5.06 -10.02
CA ARG A 177 -8.71 -4.37 -10.91
C ARG A 177 -8.81 -5.04 -12.30
N ASP A 178 -7.70 -5.49 -12.85
CA ASP A 178 -7.60 -5.96 -14.24
C ASP A 178 -7.98 -7.46 -14.40
N ASN A 179 -8.22 -8.17 -13.29
CA ASN A 179 -8.66 -9.57 -13.23
C ASN A 179 -10.13 -9.67 -12.82
#